data_ac13da03b72229ec68de6dd081950cf1
#
_entry.id   ac13da03b72229ec68de6dd081950cf1
#
_cell.length_a   1.000
_cell.length_b   1.000
_cell.length_c   1.000
_cell.angle_alpha   90.00
_cell.angle_beta   90.00
_cell.angle_gamma   90.00
#
_symmetry.space_group_name_H-M   'P 1'
#
loop_
_entity.id
_entity.type
_entity.pdbx_description
1 polymer ?
#
loop_
_entity_poly.entity_id
_entity_poly.type
_entity_poly.pdbx_seq_one_letter_code
_entity_poly.pdbx_strand_id
1 'polypeptide(L)'
;SAASDVYKRQVYDGEPIVAAFHAICSGQTESAQVVWGKDLPYLQSVQSTGDRLSPDYASTLSLTKDQFSTMAKKLGEVSLEDDASKWFASPETSKAGTVTAITIGGQKVTGQQVREAFGLRSACFTLEYKNDRFTFHVRGYGHCVGMSQYGADYMARQGSSWEEIVQHYYKGAEIKEL
;
A
#
# COMPACT_ATOMS: atom_id res chain seq x y z
N SER A 1 14.35 17.92 24.45
CA SER A 1 13.20 17.91 25.35
C SER A 1 11.93 17.98 24.50
N ALA A 2 10.84 17.37 24.93
CA ALA A 2 9.59 17.31 24.17
C ALA A 2 9.01 18.68 23.76
N ALA A 3 9.43 19.75 24.40
CA ALA A 3 9.01 21.13 24.09
C ALA A 3 9.66 21.71 22.82
N SER A 4 10.83 21.20 22.39
CA SER A 4 11.50 21.68 21.17
C SER A 4 10.98 21.03 19.90
N ASP A 5 10.28 19.89 20.02
CA ASP A 5 9.82 19.14 18.87
C ASP A 5 8.46 19.64 18.33
N VAL A 6 7.76 20.46 19.10
CA VAL A 6 6.44 21.03 18.73
C VAL A 6 6.54 22.03 17.56
N TYR A 7 7.71 22.58 17.31
CA TYR A 7 7.96 23.62 16.30
C TYR A 7 8.74 23.14 15.08
N LYS A 8 8.98 21.85 14.93
CA LYS A 8 9.66 21.30 13.75
C LYS A 8 8.66 20.82 12.71
N ARG A 9 8.85 21.23 11.46
CA ARG A 9 7.99 20.89 10.35
C ARG A 9 8.81 20.42 9.16
N GLN A 10 8.33 19.39 8.48
CA GLN A 10 8.91 18.94 7.21
C GLN A 10 8.39 19.85 6.08
N VAL A 11 9.31 20.39 5.30
CA VAL A 11 9.01 21.25 4.15
C VAL A 11 9.73 20.74 2.91
N TYR A 12 9.17 21.03 1.75
CA TYR A 12 9.78 20.81 0.44
C TYR A 12 9.57 22.07 -0.39
N ASP A 13 10.63 22.63 -0.97
CA ASP A 13 10.61 23.94 -1.66
C ASP A 13 9.95 25.06 -0.85
N GLY A 14 10.15 25.04 0.48
CA GLY A 14 9.65 26.05 1.40
C GLY A 14 8.21 25.82 1.89
N GLU A 15 7.47 24.87 1.30
CA GLU A 15 6.09 24.56 1.65
C GLU A 15 5.99 23.30 2.51
N PRO A 16 5.04 23.22 3.45
CA PRO A 16 4.80 22.00 4.23
C PRO A 16 4.50 20.79 3.33
N ILE A 17 5.12 19.64 3.62
CA ILE A 17 4.84 18.41 2.89
C ILE A 17 3.51 17.79 3.32
N VAL A 18 2.96 16.92 2.47
CA VAL A 18 1.95 15.92 2.86
C VAL A 18 2.69 14.79 3.58
N ALA A 19 2.72 14.82 4.91
CA ALA A 19 3.38 13.80 5.73
C ALA A 19 2.56 12.51 5.78
N ALA A 20 2.39 11.87 4.62
CA ALA A 20 1.63 10.63 4.49
C ALA A 20 2.32 9.47 5.20
N PHE A 21 1.57 8.64 5.90
CA PHE A 21 2.09 7.46 6.58
C PHE A 21 1.08 6.29 6.51
N HIS A 22 1.58 5.10 6.75
CA HIS A 22 0.79 3.86 6.77
C HIS A 22 1.38 2.89 7.78
N ALA A 23 0.66 1.83 8.11
CA ALA A 23 1.11 0.88 9.14
C ALA A 23 2.33 0.06 8.67
N ILE A 24 2.21 -0.66 7.54
CA ILE A 24 3.20 -1.60 7.04
C ILE A 24 3.17 -1.58 5.50
N CYS A 25 4.31 -1.47 4.83
CA CYS A 25 4.39 -1.67 3.38
C CYS A 25 4.83 -3.10 2.99
N SER A 26 4.93 -3.37 1.70
CA SER A 26 5.36 -4.67 1.16
C SER A 26 6.88 -4.94 1.27
N GLY A 27 7.62 -4.12 2.02
CA GLY A 27 9.09 -4.10 2.12
C GLY A 27 9.72 -3.00 1.25
N GLN A 28 8.90 -2.30 0.49
CA GLN A 28 9.21 -1.09 -0.27
C GLN A 28 7.96 -0.22 -0.30
N THR A 29 8.09 1.08 -0.04
CA THR A 29 6.97 2.02 -0.12
C THR A 29 6.60 2.27 -1.58
N GLU A 30 5.43 2.84 -1.80
CA GLU A 30 4.98 3.23 -3.13
C GLU A 30 5.07 4.74 -3.33
N SER A 31 5.19 5.19 -4.57
CA SER A 31 5.15 6.61 -4.89
C SER A 31 3.72 7.15 -4.90
N ALA A 32 3.58 8.44 -4.59
CA ALA A 32 2.29 9.14 -4.69
C ALA A 32 1.74 9.12 -6.12
N GLN A 33 2.63 9.13 -7.13
CA GLN A 33 2.24 9.03 -8.53
C GLN A 33 1.50 7.73 -8.85
N VAL A 34 1.97 6.58 -8.33
CA VAL A 34 1.35 5.27 -8.59
C VAL A 34 0.01 5.13 -7.88
N VAL A 35 -0.08 5.58 -6.61
CA VAL A 35 -1.27 5.34 -5.78
C VAL A 35 -2.33 6.42 -5.95
N TRP A 36 -1.91 7.69 -6.10
CA TRP A 36 -2.81 8.84 -6.13
C TRP A 36 -2.83 9.61 -7.45
N GLY A 37 -1.98 9.22 -8.41
CA GLY A 37 -1.84 9.93 -9.68
C GLY A 37 -1.21 11.32 -9.54
N LYS A 38 -0.56 11.62 -8.40
CA LYS A 38 0.07 12.91 -8.09
C LYS A 38 1.58 12.76 -8.02
N ASP A 39 2.31 13.52 -8.82
CA ASP A 39 3.76 13.58 -8.71
C ASP A 39 4.15 14.50 -7.54
N LEU A 40 4.53 13.88 -6.43
CA LEU A 40 5.04 14.55 -5.24
C LEU A 40 6.51 14.11 -5.06
N PRO A 41 7.49 14.98 -5.37
CA PRO A 41 8.90 14.60 -5.44
C PRO A 41 9.45 14.01 -4.14
N TYR A 42 8.89 14.38 -3.01
CA TYR A 42 9.25 13.87 -1.69
C TYR A 42 8.53 12.56 -1.29
N LEU A 43 7.51 12.13 -2.02
CA LEU A 43 6.79 10.86 -1.79
C LEU A 43 7.13 9.83 -2.86
N GLN A 44 8.41 9.49 -2.93
CA GLN A 44 8.95 8.47 -3.82
C GLN A 44 9.00 7.09 -3.14
N SER A 45 9.13 6.06 -3.96
CA SER A 45 9.30 4.69 -3.48
C SER A 45 10.67 4.52 -2.81
N VAL A 46 10.69 4.04 -1.56
CA VAL A 46 11.91 3.76 -0.79
C VAL A 46 11.87 2.36 -0.17
N GLN A 47 13.03 1.78 0.08
CA GLN A 47 13.13 0.49 0.75
C GLN A 47 12.69 0.60 2.22
N SER A 48 11.91 -0.35 2.69
CA SER A 48 11.47 -0.46 4.08
C SER A 48 11.45 -1.93 4.49
N THR A 49 12.63 -2.55 4.43
CA THR A 49 12.82 -3.99 4.59
C THR A 49 12.40 -4.51 5.97
N GLY A 50 12.48 -3.66 7.00
CA GLY A 50 12.02 -3.98 8.36
C GLY A 50 10.56 -4.37 8.43
N ASP A 51 9.71 -3.88 7.54
CA ASP A 51 8.28 -4.21 7.48
C ASP A 51 8.01 -5.70 7.36
N ARG A 52 8.91 -6.45 6.69
CA ARG A 52 8.79 -7.90 6.52
C ARG A 52 8.90 -8.68 7.81
N LEU A 53 9.39 -8.06 8.88
CA LEU A 53 9.50 -8.67 10.20
C LEU A 53 8.23 -8.47 11.04
N SER A 54 7.29 -7.66 10.56
CA SER A 54 6.02 -7.46 11.25
C SER A 54 5.19 -8.74 11.26
N PRO A 55 4.60 -9.14 12.40
CA PRO A 55 3.65 -10.25 12.46
C PRO A 55 2.39 -10.01 11.61
N ASP A 56 2.07 -8.74 11.33
CA ASP A 56 0.95 -8.31 10.49
C ASP A 56 1.32 -8.08 9.01
N TYR A 57 2.56 -8.43 8.62
CA TYR A 57 3.05 -8.23 7.26
C TYR A 57 2.23 -8.94 6.19
N ALA A 58 1.79 -10.15 6.46
CA ALA A 58 1.03 -10.97 5.54
C ALA A 58 -0.38 -11.25 6.07
N SER A 59 -1.35 -11.26 5.19
CA SER A 59 -2.71 -11.70 5.49
C SER A 59 -3.32 -12.42 4.30
N THR A 60 -4.32 -13.26 4.58
CA THR A 60 -5.00 -14.05 3.57
C THR A 60 -6.50 -13.86 3.71
N LEU A 61 -7.19 -13.65 2.58
CA LEU A 61 -8.65 -13.66 2.49
C LEU A 61 -9.08 -14.76 1.54
N SER A 62 -9.79 -15.77 2.04
CA SER A 62 -10.31 -16.87 1.23
C SER A 62 -11.83 -16.82 1.15
N LEU A 63 -12.38 -16.84 -0.07
CA LEU A 63 -13.78 -16.61 -0.37
C LEU A 63 -14.36 -17.77 -1.18
N THR A 64 -15.63 -18.11 -0.94
CA THR A 64 -16.42 -18.93 -1.86
C THR A 64 -16.76 -18.15 -3.12
N LYS A 65 -17.26 -18.82 -4.18
CA LYS A 65 -17.74 -18.17 -5.41
C LYS A 65 -18.81 -17.10 -5.10
N ASP A 66 -19.78 -17.43 -4.24
CA ASP A 66 -20.88 -16.51 -3.90
C ASP A 66 -20.37 -15.28 -3.14
N GLN A 67 -19.44 -15.46 -2.20
CA GLN A 67 -18.81 -14.36 -1.47
C GLN A 67 -18.00 -13.46 -2.41
N PHE A 68 -17.19 -14.05 -3.30
CA PHE A 68 -16.42 -13.30 -4.28
C PHE A 68 -17.34 -12.52 -5.22
N SER A 69 -18.38 -13.17 -5.78
CA SER A 69 -19.37 -12.53 -6.65
C SER A 69 -20.05 -11.35 -5.97
N THR A 70 -20.46 -11.52 -4.70
CA THR A 70 -21.11 -10.45 -3.93
C THR A 70 -20.17 -9.24 -3.74
N MET A 71 -18.89 -9.49 -3.45
CA MET A 71 -17.90 -8.42 -3.26
C MET A 71 -17.50 -7.78 -4.59
N ALA A 72 -17.35 -8.58 -5.67
CA ALA A 72 -16.99 -8.09 -6.99
C ALA A 72 -18.02 -7.09 -7.56
N LYS A 73 -19.30 -7.24 -7.24
CA LYS A 73 -20.36 -6.29 -7.63
C LYS A 73 -20.15 -4.87 -7.12
N LYS A 74 -19.34 -4.68 -6.08
CA LYS A 74 -18.95 -3.34 -5.60
C LYS A 74 -17.99 -2.62 -6.56
N LEU A 75 -17.37 -3.34 -7.50
CA LEU A 75 -16.48 -2.78 -8.52
C LEU A 75 -17.25 -2.20 -9.72
N GLY A 76 -18.57 -2.40 -9.79
CA GLY A 76 -19.45 -1.98 -10.89
C GLY A 76 -20.16 -3.16 -11.54
N GLU A 77 -20.53 -3.00 -12.82
CA GLU A 77 -21.19 -4.05 -13.59
C GLU A 77 -20.17 -5.13 -13.98
N VAL A 78 -20.09 -6.20 -13.19
CA VAL A 78 -19.23 -7.34 -13.45
C VAL A 78 -20.02 -8.45 -14.14
N SER A 79 -19.47 -9.05 -15.20
CA SER A 79 -19.96 -10.24 -15.85
C SER A 79 -19.15 -11.44 -15.39
N LEU A 80 -19.78 -12.35 -14.66
CA LEU A 80 -19.13 -13.55 -14.12
C LEU A 80 -19.63 -14.76 -14.93
N GLU A 81 -18.72 -15.37 -15.68
CA GLU A 81 -19.00 -16.57 -16.48
C GLU A 81 -19.23 -17.80 -15.59
N ASP A 82 -19.74 -18.89 -16.18
CA ASP A 82 -19.95 -20.16 -15.45
C ASP A 82 -18.63 -20.74 -14.91
N ASP A 83 -17.51 -20.55 -15.65
CA ASP A 83 -16.18 -20.95 -15.23
C ASP A 83 -15.53 -19.87 -14.34
N ALA A 84 -15.57 -20.10 -13.05
CA ALA A 84 -15.04 -19.15 -12.07
C ALA A 84 -13.53 -18.90 -12.20
N SER A 85 -12.76 -19.80 -12.84
CA SER A 85 -11.33 -19.59 -13.07
C SER A 85 -11.05 -18.41 -14.02
N LYS A 86 -12.05 -17.98 -14.79
CA LYS A 86 -11.98 -16.86 -15.74
C LYS A 86 -12.51 -15.54 -15.17
N TRP A 87 -12.94 -15.51 -13.92
CA TRP A 87 -13.49 -14.29 -13.31
C TRP A 87 -12.46 -13.19 -13.09
N PHE A 88 -11.19 -13.50 -13.20
CA PHE A 88 -10.12 -12.51 -13.10
C PHE A 88 -8.96 -12.85 -14.06
N ALA A 89 -8.20 -11.82 -14.44
CA ALA A 89 -6.95 -11.97 -15.17
C ALA A 89 -5.75 -11.65 -14.28
N SER A 90 -4.55 -12.01 -14.73
CA SER A 90 -3.31 -11.69 -14.00
C SER A 90 -3.17 -10.18 -13.79
N PRO A 91 -2.82 -9.72 -12.58
CA PRO A 91 -2.67 -8.31 -12.29
C PRO A 91 -1.40 -7.72 -12.92
N GLU A 92 -1.50 -6.46 -13.31
CA GLU A 92 -0.35 -5.58 -13.55
C GLU A 92 0.12 -5.03 -12.21
N THR A 93 1.44 -5.02 -11.96
CA THR A 93 1.99 -4.55 -10.69
C THR A 93 3.11 -3.53 -10.87
N SER A 94 3.25 -2.62 -9.91
CA SER A 94 4.40 -1.74 -9.77
C SER A 94 5.66 -2.51 -9.33
N LYS A 95 6.81 -1.83 -9.33
CA LYS A 95 8.07 -2.38 -8.79
C LYS A 95 7.98 -2.68 -7.29
N ALA A 96 7.17 -1.94 -6.52
CA ALA A 96 6.93 -2.18 -5.10
C ALA A 96 5.90 -3.31 -4.85
N GLY A 97 5.27 -3.84 -5.91
CA GLY A 97 4.32 -4.95 -5.84
C GLY A 97 2.88 -4.53 -5.61
N THR A 98 2.57 -3.23 -5.69
CA THR A 98 1.19 -2.72 -5.69
C THR A 98 0.50 -3.11 -7.00
N VAL A 99 -0.68 -3.69 -6.93
CA VAL A 99 -1.52 -3.95 -8.10
C VAL A 99 -1.98 -2.60 -8.67
N THR A 100 -1.52 -2.29 -9.87
CA THR A 100 -1.88 -1.05 -10.59
C THR A 100 -3.14 -1.23 -11.43
N ALA A 101 -3.33 -2.43 -11.97
CA ALA A 101 -4.54 -2.81 -12.69
C ALA A 101 -4.79 -4.32 -12.59
N ILE A 102 -6.06 -4.70 -12.59
CA ILE A 102 -6.52 -6.09 -12.69
C ILE A 102 -7.89 -6.10 -13.37
N THR A 103 -8.18 -7.13 -14.15
CA THR A 103 -9.53 -7.34 -14.69
C THR A 103 -10.29 -8.32 -13.80
N ILE A 104 -11.48 -7.95 -13.34
CA ILE A 104 -12.39 -8.80 -12.57
C ILE A 104 -13.76 -8.71 -13.21
N GLY A 105 -14.32 -9.84 -13.63
CA GLY A 105 -15.63 -9.92 -14.30
C GLY A 105 -15.75 -9.00 -15.53
N GLY A 106 -14.66 -8.90 -16.31
CA GLY A 106 -14.58 -8.02 -17.48
C GLY A 106 -14.30 -6.54 -17.18
N GLN A 107 -14.32 -6.11 -15.92
CA GLN A 107 -14.02 -4.74 -15.52
C GLN A 107 -12.53 -4.58 -15.21
N LYS A 108 -11.86 -3.63 -15.87
CA LYS A 108 -10.49 -3.22 -15.53
C LYS A 108 -10.54 -2.23 -14.37
N VAL A 109 -9.97 -2.61 -13.24
CA VAL A 109 -9.99 -1.85 -11.98
C VAL A 109 -8.59 -1.73 -11.38
N THR A 110 -8.37 -0.77 -10.49
CA THR A 110 -7.11 -0.62 -9.76
C THR A 110 -7.06 -1.54 -8.55
N GLY A 111 -5.85 -1.86 -8.07
CA GLY A 111 -5.69 -2.61 -6.82
C GLY A 111 -6.29 -1.90 -5.61
N GLN A 112 -6.33 -0.56 -5.61
CA GLN A 112 -6.99 0.21 -4.55
C GLN A 112 -8.51 0.00 -4.55
N GLN A 113 -9.15 -0.01 -5.73
CA GLN A 113 -10.59 -0.33 -5.84
C GLN A 113 -10.88 -1.76 -5.36
N VAL A 114 -10.01 -2.72 -5.72
CA VAL A 114 -10.13 -4.10 -5.21
C VAL A 114 -9.95 -4.15 -3.69
N ARG A 115 -8.94 -3.45 -3.16
CA ARG A 115 -8.71 -3.35 -1.72
C ARG A 115 -9.97 -2.88 -0.98
N GLU A 116 -10.61 -1.83 -1.47
CA GLU A 116 -11.83 -1.26 -0.87
C GLU A 116 -13.03 -2.21 -1.00
N ALA A 117 -13.25 -2.78 -2.19
CA ALA A 117 -14.38 -3.67 -2.46
C ALA A 117 -14.32 -4.95 -1.62
N PHE A 118 -13.11 -5.54 -1.48
CA PHE A 118 -12.89 -6.80 -0.79
C PHE A 118 -12.41 -6.63 0.67
N GLY A 119 -12.19 -5.42 1.16
CA GLY A 119 -11.73 -5.16 2.52
C GLY A 119 -10.31 -5.65 2.78
N LEU A 120 -9.43 -5.59 1.77
CA LEU A 120 -8.04 -6.03 1.91
C LEU A 120 -7.21 -5.03 2.71
N ARG A 121 -6.19 -5.50 3.41
CA ARG A 121 -5.29 -4.64 4.19
C ARG A 121 -4.49 -3.68 3.31
N SER A 122 -4.10 -4.10 2.10
CA SER A 122 -3.36 -3.27 1.14
C SER A 122 -3.73 -3.61 -0.30
N ALA A 123 -3.22 -2.83 -1.26
CA ALA A 123 -3.30 -3.13 -2.69
C ALA A 123 -2.12 -3.99 -3.20
N CYS A 124 -1.24 -4.47 -2.31
CA CYS A 124 -0.16 -5.39 -2.64
C CYS A 124 -0.63 -6.83 -2.44
N PHE A 125 -1.27 -7.41 -3.43
CA PHE A 125 -1.83 -8.76 -3.34
C PHE A 125 -1.58 -9.60 -4.58
N THR A 126 -1.70 -10.93 -4.41
CA THR A 126 -1.94 -11.88 -5.49
C THR A 126 -3.32 -12.49 -5.29
N LEU A 127 -3.95 -12.93 -6.37
CA LEU A 127 -5.25 -13.60 -6.38
C LEU A 127 -5.11 -14.95 -7.09
N GLU A 128 -5.60 -16.00 -6.48
CA GLU A 128 -5.70 -17.33 -7.09
C GLU A 128 -7.10 -17.91 -6.93
N TYR A 129 -7.47 -18.80 -7.84
CA TYR A 129 -8.66 -19.65 -7.72
C TYR A 129 -8.24 -21.11 -7.72
N LYS A 130 -8.48 -21.79 -6.62
CA LYS A 130 -8.14 -23.20 -6.43
C LYS A 130 -9.11 -23.87 -5.45
N ASN A 131 -9.44 -25.13 -5.69
CA ASN A 131 -10.35 -25.91 -4.83
C ASN A 131 -11.66 -25.16 -4.54
N ASP A 132 -12.28 -24.60 -5.58
CA ASP A 132 -13.54 -23.83 -5.52
C ASP A 132 -13.48 -22.59 -4.58
N ARG A 133 -12.30 -22.04 -4.36
CA ARG A 133 -12.11 -20.84 -3.54
C ARG A 133 -11.22 -19.81 -4.24
N PHE A 134 -11.57 -18.55 -4.08
CA PHE A 134 -10.72 -17.40 -4.41
C PHE A 134 -9.89 -17.05 -3.18
N THR A 135 -8.59 -16.90 -3.35
CA THR A 135 -7.69 -16.58 -2.25
C THR A 135 -6.84 -15.37 -2.60
N PHE A 136 -7.00 -14.31 -1.83
CA PHE A 136 -6.09 -13.16 -1.85
C PHE A 136 -4.98 -13.39 -0.83
N HIS A 137 -3.72 -13.31 -1.30
CA HIS A 137 -2.55 -13.23 -0.43
C HIS A 137 -2.07 -11.78 -0.44
N VAL A 138 -2.19 -11.11 0.69
CA VAL A 138 -1.96 -9.67 0.83
C VAL A 138 -0.69 -9.42 1.63
N ARG A 139 0.13 -8.46 1.22
CA ARG A 139 1.34 -8.01 1.92
C ARG A 139 1.22 -6.54 2.29
N GLY A 140 1.55 -6.21 3.55
CA GLY A 140 1.45 -4.86 4.07
C GLY A 140 0.06 -4.48 4.56
N TYR A 141 -0.04 -3.29 5.17
CA TYR A 141 -1.26 -2.74 5.73
C TYR A 141 -1.29 -1.22 5.56
N GLY A 142 -2.14 -0.74 4.68
CA GLY A 142 -2.31 0.67 4.33
C GLY A 142 -2.12 0.94 2.85
N HIS A 143 -1.99 2.22 2.49
CA HIS A 143 -1.80 2.67 1.11
C HIS A 143 -0.35 2.61 0.62
N CYS A 144 0.59 2.31 1.51
CA CYS A 144 2.01 2.15 1.25
C CYS A 144 2.77 3.40 0.76
N VAL A 145 2.20 4.60 0.78
CA VAL A 145 2.87 5.86 0.39
C VAL A 145 3.46 6.57 1.61
N GLY A 146 4.65 7.14 1.48
CA GLY A 146 5.33 7.87 2.56
C GLY A 146 5.87 6.95 3.66
N MET A 147 5.77 7.33 4.93
CA MET A 147 6.42 6.63 6.04
C MET A 147 5.67 5.37 6.47
N SER A 148 6.37 4.23 6.50
CA SER A 148 5.90 3.05 7.21
C SER A 148 6.13 3.22 8.71
N GLN A 149 5.07 3.06 9.51
CA GLN A 149 5.19 3.14 10.98
C GLN A 149 6.05 2.01 11.52
N TYR A 150 5.85 0.77 11.04
CA TYR A 150 6.66 -0.37 11.46
C TYR A 150 8.11 -0.25 10.97
N GLY A 151 8.30 0.18 9.72
CA GLY A 151 9.63 0.40 9.17
C GLY A 151 10.40 1.51 9.90
N ALA A 152 9.71 2.60 10.30
CA ALA A 152 10.30 3.67 11.11
C ALA A 152 10.70 3.18 12.51
N ASP A 153 9.84 2.41 13.19
CA ASP A 153 10.17 1.77 14.47
C ASP A 153 11.38 0.82 14.33
N TYR A 154 11.42 0.02 13.26
CA TYR A 154 12.57 -0.83 12.98
C TYR A 154 13.86 -0.03 12.81
N MET A 155 13.85 1.05 12.03
CA MET A 155 15.02 1.93 11.85
C MET A 155 15.47 2.55 13.19
N ALA A 156 14.52 3.03 14.01
CA ALA A 156 14.82 3.58 15.34
C ALA A 156 15.48 2.53 16.24
N ARG A 157 15.02 1.29 16.23
CA ARG A 157 15.65 0.17 16.97
C ARG A 157 17.04 -0.19 16.47
N GLN A 158 17.35 0.11 15.20
CA GLN A 158 18.69 -0.06 14.63
C GLN A 158 19.60 1.15 14.91
N GLY A 159 19.12 2.17 15.64
CA GLY A 159 19.89 3.34 16.06
C GLY A 159 19.77 4.57 15.16
N SER A 160 18.88 4.54 14.16
CA SER A 160 18.64 5.73 13.34
C SER A 160 17.98 6.84 14.17
N SER A 161 18.41 8.08 13.95
CA SER A 161 17.76 9.25 14.53
C SER A 161 16.40 9.51 13.86
N TRP A 162 15.54 10.29 14.49
CA TRP A 162 14.25 10.63 13.91
C TRP A 162 14.39 11.46 12.62
N GLU A 163 15.44 12.31 12.52
CA GLU A 163 15.76 13.06 11.31
C GLU A 163 16.12 12.14 10.15
N GLU A 164 16.97 11.14 10.41
CA GLU A 164 17.36 10.14 9.41
C GLU A 164 16.13 9.35 8.92
N ILE A 165 15.22 8.97 9.83
CA ILE A 165 13.99 8.25 9.48
C ILE A 165 13.08 9.12 8.61
N VAL A 166 12.85 10.37 8.99
CA VAL A 166 12.02 11.31 8.22
C VAL A 166 12.61 11.54 6.84
N GLN A 167 13.91 11.80 6.72
CA GLN A 167 14.60 12.01 5.44
C GLN A 167 14.66 10.74 4.57
N HIS A 168 14.65 9.56 5.20
CA HIS A 168 14.55 8.30 4.47
C HIS A 168 13.24 8.17 3.70
N TYR A 169 12.12 8.48 4.37
CA TYR A 169 10.78 8.31 3.79
C TYR A 169 10.29 9.50 2.96
N TYR A 170 10.75 10.72 3.28
CA TYR A 170 10.36 11.95 2.57
C TYR A 170 11.60 12.55 1.89
N LYS A 171 11.86 12.07 0.66
CA LYS A 171 13.10 12.41 -0.08
C LYS A 171 13.22 13.90 -0.37
N GLY A 172 14.36 14.49 0.05
CA GLY A 172 14.62 15.90 -0.17
C GLY A 172 13.79 16.86 0.70
N ALA A 173 12.99 16.34 1.63
CA ALA A 173 12.33 17.20 2.61
C ALA A 173 13.33 17.75 3.62
N GLU A 174 13.19 19.03 3.93
CA GLU A 174 13.96 19.71 4.97
C GLU A 174 13.15 19.75 6.27
N ILE A 175 13.87 19.74 7.40
CA ILE A 175 13.28 19.92 8.73
C ILE A 175 13.54 21.37 9.14
N LYS A 176 12.50 22.18 9.27
CA LYS A 176 12.58 23.57 9.70
C LYS A 176 11.98 23.75 11.08
N GLU A 177 12.61 24.60 11.89
CA GLU A 177 12.02 25.17 13.09
C GLU A 177 11.04 26.27 12.66
N LEU A 178 9.86 26.31 13.32
CA LEU A 178 8.85 27.35 13.10
C LEU A 178 9.08 28.52 14.06
#